data_23534e867cfd0ba7b51d85c19e4c04a0
#
_entry.id   23534e867cfd0ba7b51d85c19e4c04a0
#
_cell.length_a   1.000
_cell.length_b   1.000
_cell.length_c   1.000
_cell.angle_alpha   90.00
_cell.angle_beta   90.00
_cell.angle_gamma   90.00
#
_symmetry.space_group_name_H-M   'P 1'
#
loop_
_entity.id
_entity.type
_entity.pdbx_description
1 polymer ?
#
loop_
_entity_poly.entity_id
_entity_poly.type
_entity_poly.pdbx_seq_one_letter_code
_entity_poly.pdbx_strand_id
1 'polypeptide(L)'
;SAAAVSEGFFTVYLGLNMSNQELSRYMKVPHVFPLDVQPGYDIYNSEDADFFSKTTVSLYSPSMVNPRHAPEGKSSLMLQALVPYHWMNNWGGGDKEIYATLKEKAMEAMIDSASRLIPGLQEYIEYKDAATPLTYERYTHNSDGASSAWSWNPKKKFYNNLMSVNIETPVKNLYIGSCWAMQIGGVPGALAAAYQCVKKIN
;
A
#
# COMPACT_ATOMS: atom_id res chain seq x y z
N SER A 1 24.39 -10.17 -3.34
CA SER A 1 23.17 -10.21 -2.53
C SER A 1 21.99 -9.96 -3.44
N ALA A 2 20.97 -10.79 -3.37
CA ALA A 2 19.77 -10.58 -4.14
C ALA A 2 19.10 -9.27 -3.68
N ALA A 3 18.66 -8.43 -4.63
CA ALA A 3 17.82 -7.30 -4.34
C ALA A 3 16.49 -7.79 -3.72
N ALA A 4 15.93 -7.04 -2.79
CA ALA A 4 14.64 -7.35 -2.21
C ALA A 4 13.52 -6.67 -3.00
N VAL A 5 12.35 -7.30 -3.02
CA VAL A 5 11.11 -6.69 -3.51
C VAL A 5 10.65 -5.59 -2.55
N SER A 6 9.82 -4.67 -3.05
CA SER A 6 9.31 -3.58 -2.22
C SER A 6 8.38 -4.10 -1.12
N GLU A 7 8.22 -3.31 -0.11
CA GLU A 7 7.23 -3.50 0.94
C GLU A 7 5.82 -3.58 0.33
N GLY A 8 4.95 -4.37 0.93
CA GLY A 8 3.55 -4.49 0.56
C GLY A 8 2.70 -3.37 1.14
N PHE A 9 1.41 -3.38 0.81
CA PHE A 9 0.42 -2.54 1.47
C PHE A 9 -0.46 -3.37 2.40
N PHE A 10 -0.85 -2.77 3.52
CA PHE A 10 -2.07 -3.09 4.22
C PHE A 10 -3.09 -2.00 3.92
N THR A 11 -4.24 -2.39 3.39
CA THR A 11 -5.30 -1.43 3.01
C THR A 11 -6.59 -1.78 3.71
N VAL A 12 -7.18 -0.82 4.41
CA VAL A 12 -8.53 -0.90 4.97
C VAL A 12 -9.50 -0.20 4.04
N TYR A 13 -10.63 -0.84 3.76
CA TYR A 13 -11.71 -0.31 2.95
C TYR A 13 -12.91 -0.03 3.85
N LEU A 14 -13.40 1.20 3.86
CA LEU A 14 -14.51 1.65 4.68
C LEU A 14 -15.63 2.19 3.82
N GLY A 15 -16.86 1.76 4.10
CA GLY A 15 -18.09 2.41 3.68
C GLY A 15 -18.63 3.22 4.85
N LEU A 16 -18.85 4.53 4.64
CA LEU A 16 -19.21 5.47 5.69
C LEU A 16 -20.63 5.99 5.51
N ASN A 17 -21.41 6.00 6.58
CA ASN A 17 -22.67 6.73 6.70
C ASN A 17 -22.38 8.22 6.96
N MET A 18 -21.65 8.81 6.07
CA MET A 18 -21.21 10.20 6.07
C MET A 18 -21.12 10.66 4.61
N SER A 19 -21.73 11.76 4.26
CA SER A 19 -21.66 12.31 2.90
C SER A 19 -20.26 12.81 2.55
N ASN A 20 -19.95 12.90 1.24
CA ASN A 20 -18.69 13.52 0.79
C ASN A 20 -18.55 14.98 1.26
N GLN A 21 -19.65 15.70 1.41
CA GLN A 21 -19.65 17.08 1.92
C GLN A 21 -19.21 17.11 3.40
N GLU A 22 -19.71 16.19 4.21
CA GLU A 22 -19.31 16.07 5.62
C GLU A 22 -17.85 15.61 5.73
N LEU A 23 -17.46 14.59 4.98
CA LEU A 23 -16.08 14.10 4.94
C LEU A 23 -15.10 15.21 4.54
N SER A 24 -15.50 16.11 3.63
CA SER A 24 -14.66 17.25 3.19
C SER A 24 -14.38 18.29 4.29
N ARG A 25 -15.06 18.23 5.43
CA ARG A 25 -14.74 19.06 6.60
C ARG A 25 -13.41 18.65 7.22
N TYR A 26 -13.07 17.37 7.14
CA TYR A 26 -11.86 16.75 7.67
C TYR A 26 -10.78 16.58 6.61
N MET A 27 -11.15 16.13 5.41
CA MET A 27 -10.25 15.93 4.28
C MET A 27 -10.52 16.98 3.20
N LYS A 28 -9.66 18.00 3.07
CA LYS A 28 -9.83 19.06 2.05
C LYS A 28 -9.49 18.61 0.64
N VAL A 29 -8.82 17.50 0.51
CA VAL A 29 -8.42 16.85 -0.75
C VAL A 29 -8.73 15.37 -0.66
N PRO A 30 -8.96 14.68 -1.81
CA PRO A 30 -9.28 13.25 -1.80
C PRO A 30 -8.19 12.34 -1.22
N HIS A 31 -6.94 12.79 -1.21
CA HIS A 31 -5.81 12.01 -0.71
C HIS A 31 -5.00 12.83 0.30
N VAL A 32 -4.87 12.30 1.51
CA VAL A 32 -4.15 12.94 2.62
C VAL A 32 -3.07 11.99 3.13
N PHE A 33 -1.86 12.53 3.28
CA PHE A 33 -0.74 11.84 3.91
C PHE A 33 -0.37 12.57 5.21
N PRO A 34 -0.91 12.14 6.36
CA PRO A 34 -0.43 12.64 7.63
C PRO A 34 1.02 12.18 7.83
N LEU A 35 1.91 13.13 8.13
CA LEU A 35 3.33 12.83 8.36
C LEU A 35 3.63 12.58 9.84
N ASP A 36 2.66 12.09 10.59
CA ASP A 36 2.75 11.82 12.01
C ASP A 36 3.36 10.42 12.27
N VAL A 37 4.67 10.32 12.10
CA VAL A 37 5.42 9.10 12.39
C VAL A 37 5.68 9.01 13.91
N GLN A 38 5.18 7.95 14.52
CA GLN A 38 5.35 7.75 15.96
C GLN A 38 6.77 7.28 16.32
N PRO A 39 7.27 7.62 17.53
CA PRO A 39 8.56 7.12 17.99
C PRO A 39 8.65 5.59 17.95
N GLY A 40 9.79 5.08 17.50
CA GLY A 40 10.04 3.63 17.41
C GLY A 40 9.44 2.97 16.18
N TYR A 41 8.85 3.73 15.22
CA TYR A 41 8.44 3.17 13.94
C TYR A 41 9.66 2.73 13.12
N ASP A 42 9.65 1.46 12.70
CA ASP A 42 10.60 0.90 11.75
C ASP A 42 9.87 -0.03 10.80
N ILE A 43 9.77 0.38 9.53
CA ILE A 43 9.10 -0.38 8.47
C ILE A 43 9.75 -1.74 8.20
N TYR A 44 10.98 -1.95 8.63
CA TYR A 44 11.71 -3.21 8.42
C TYR A 44 11.63 -4.15 9.63
N ASN A 45 10.99 -3.72 10.73
CA ASN A 45 10.81 -4.55 11.92
C ASN A 45 9.53 -5.39 11.78
N SER A 46 9.68 -6.62 11.29
CA SER A 46 8.57 -7.56 11.11
C SER A 46 8.05 -8.20 12.41
N GLU A 47 8.75 -8.04 13.53
CA GLU A 47 8.39 -8.62 14.83
C GLU A 47 7.70 -7.61 15.76
N ASP A 48 7.50 -6.35 15.33
CA ASP A 48 6.84 -5.34 16.13
C ASP A 48 5.32 -5.55 16.15
N ALA A 49 4.81 -6.12 17.25
CA ALA A 49 3.39 -6.38 17.44
C ALA A 49 2.53 -5.09 17.46
N ASP A 50 3.15 -3.94 17.74
CA ASP A 50 2.49 -2.62 17.78
C ASP A 50 2.79 -1.78 16.54
N PHE A 51 3.28 -2.40 15.47
CA PHE A 51 3.64 -1.75 14.21
C PHE A 51 2.54 -0.80 13.71
N PHE A 52 1.29 -1.25 13.67
CA PHE A 52 0.18 -0.49 13.11
C PHE A 52 -0.25 0.72 13.96
N SER A 53 0.06 0.74 15.24
CA SER A 53 -0.16 1.91 16.10
C SER A 53 0.87 3.03 15.90
N LYS A 54 2.01 2.69 15.30
CA LYS A 54 3.15 3.59 15.07
C LYS A 54 3.28 4.05 13.62
N THR A 55 2.70 3.29 12.68
CA THR A 55 2.85 3.55 11.25
C THR A 55 2.09 4.78 10.80
N THR A 56 2.57 5.42 9.74
CA THR A 56 1.84 6.48 9.05
C THR A 56 0.73 5.86 8.21
N VAL A 57 -0.48 6.35 8.38
CA VAL A 57 -1.66 5.92 7.62
C VAL A 57 -2.05 6.99 6.62
N SER A 58 -1.99 6.70 5.32
CA SER A 58 -2.56 7.58 4.29
C SER A 58 -4.05 7.32 4.14
N LEU A 59 -4.81 8.39 3.90
CA LEU A 59 -6.25 8.35 3.70
C LEU A 59 -6.57 8.73 2.26
N TYR A 60 -7.38 7.93 1.58
CA TYR A 60 -7.86 8.21 0.23
C TYR A 60 -9.37 7.97 0.13
N SER A 61 -10.12 8.95 -0.36
CA SER A 61 -11.55 8.81 -0.60
C SER A 61 -11.86 8.75 -2.09
N PRO A 62 -12.14 7.55 -2.65
CA PRO A 62 -12.56 7.41 -4.03
C PRO A 62 -13.84 8.19 -4.36
N SER A 63 -14.80 8.26 -3.43
CA SER A 63 -16.07 8.93 -3.63
C SER A 63 -15.95 10.46 -3.69
N MET A 64 -14.92 11.07 -3.11
CA MET A 64 -14.62 12.49 -3.29
C MET A 64 -14.09 12.81 -4.70
N VAL A 65 -13.51 11.83 -5.39
CA VAL A 65 -13.07 11.97 -6.79
C VAL A 65 -14.24 11.73 -7.73
N ASN A 66 -15.00 10.65 -7.48
CA ASN A 66 -16.17 10.29 -8.28
C ASN A 66 -17.29 9.82 -7.34
N PRO A 67 -18.37 10.61 -7.20
CA PRO A 67 -19.48 10.30 -6.30
C PRO A 67 -20.12 8.91 -6.53
N ARG A 68 -19.98 8.33 -7.73
CA ARG A 68 -20.50 6.99 -8.04
C ARG A 68 -19.79 5.86 -7.27
N HIS A 69 -18.69 6.14 -6.56
CA HIS A 69 -17.98 5.17 -5.74
C HIS A 69 -18.56 5.01 -4.31
N ALA A 70 -19.71 5.63 -4.05
CA ALA A 70 -20.51 5.40 -2.84
C ALA A 70 -22.00 5.60 -3.15
N PRO A 71 -22.92 5.03 -2.36
CA PRO A 71 -24.33 5.34 -2.43
C PRO A 71 -24.61 6.83 -2.13
N GLU A 72 -25.78 7.33 -2.53
CA GLU A 72 -26.19 8.69 -2.22
C GLU A 72 -26.18 8.95 -0.70
N GLY A 73 -25.67 10.10 -0.29
CA GLY A 73 -25.54 10.48 1.11
C GLY A 73 -24.40 9.78 1.88
N LYS A 74 -23.65 8.90 1.23
CA LYS A 74 -22.54 8.14 1.83
C LYS A 74 -21.21 8.46 1.19
N SER A 75 -20.12 7.95 1.77
CA SER A 75 -18.77 8.05 1.22
C SER A 75 -17.99 6.76 1.37
N SER A 76 -16.92 6.63 0.59
CA SER A 76 -15.94 5.56 0.72
C SER A 76 -14.59 6.13 1.15
N LEU A 77 -13.90 5.41 2.02
CA LEU A 77 -12.59 5.78 2.53
C LEU A 77 -11.66 4.56 2.49
N MET A 78 -10.44 4.76 2.02
CA MET A 78 -9.37 3.78 2.09
C MET A 78 -8.29 4.30 3.01
N LEU A 79 -7.83 3.44 3.91
CA LEU A 79 -6.67 3.68 4.77
C LEU A 79 -5.54 2.78 4.27
N GLN A 80 -4.35 3.33 4.02
CA GLN A 80 -3.22 2.56 3.53
C GLN A 80 -1.96 2.80 4.36
N ALA A 81 -1.24 1.73 4.63
CA ALA A 81 0.08 1.76 5.22
C ALA A 81 1.02 0.80 4.47
N LEU A 82 2.28 1.19 4.32
CA LEU A 82 3.33 0.25 3.91
C LEU A 82 3.62 -0.70 5.08
N VAL A 83 3.77 -1.98 4.78
CA VAL A 83 3.98 -3.02 5.79
C VAL A 83 4.90 -4.10 5.26
N PRO A 84 5.79 -4.67 6.11
CA PRO A 84 6.62 -5.80 5.70
C PRO A 84 5.74 -7.03 5.46
N TYR A 85 6.03 -7.77 4.38
CA TYR A 85 5.34 -9.02 4.07
C TYR A 85 5.43 -10.03 5.23
N HIS A 86 6.63 -10.13 5.84
CA HIS A 86 6.93 -11.10 6.89
C HIS A 86 6.45 -10.69 8.30
N TRP A 87 5.60 -9.66 8.40
CA TRP A 87 5.09 -9.22 9.70
C TRP A 87 4.43 -10.37 10.46
N MET A 88 4.82 -10.51 11.75
CA MET A 88 4.31 -11.54 12.66
C MET A 88 4.28 -12.94 12.04
N ASN A 89 5.44 -13.40 11.56
CA ASN A 89 5.60 -14.70 10.89
C ASN A 89 4.66 -14.86 9.69
N ASN A 90 4.77 -13.97 8.71
CA ASN A 90 3.92 -13.97 7.51
C ASN A 90 2.42 -13.96 7.86
N TRP A 91 2.02 -13.06 8.75
CA TRP A 91 0.63 -12.93 9.15
C TRP A 91 0.05 -14.21 9.77
N GLY A 92 0.83 -14.86 10.65
CA GLY A 92 0.37 -16.02 11.41
C GLY A 92 0.82 -17.37 10.87
N GLY A 93 1.82 -17.44 9.98
CA GLY A 93 2.45 -18.69 9.56
C GLY A 93 1.55 -19.67 8.81
N GLY A 94 0.46 -19.17 8.20
CA GLY A 94 -0.53 -20.00 7.49
C GLY A 94 -1.73 -20.44 8.35
N ASP A 95 -1.74 -20.15 9.64
CA ASP A 95 -2.90 -20.36 10.52
C ASP A 95 -4.00 -19.32 10.24
N LYS A 96 -5.20 -19.79 9.90
CA LYS A 96 -6.32 -18.91 9.50
C LYS A 96 -6.91 -18.11 10.66
N GLU A 97 -6.89 -18.63 11.87
CA GLU A 97 -7.45 -17.95 13.04
C GLU A 97 -6.48 -16.86 13.51
N ILE A 98 -5.18 -17.17 13.53
CA ILE A 98 -4.14 -16.18 13.82
C ILE A 98 -4.15 -15.09 12.75
N TYR A 99 -4.24 -15.45 11.46
CA TYR A 99 -4.36 -14.51 10.36
C TYR A 99 -5.54 -13.55 10.54
N ALA A 100 -6.72 -14.08 10.85
CA ALA A 100 -7.93 -13.26 11.05
C ALA A 100 -7.75 -12.29 12.23
N THR A 101 -7.19 -12.76 13.33
CA THR A 101 -6.93 -11.96 14.54
C THR A 101 -5.93 -10.83 14.25
N LEU A 102 -4.82 -11.14 13.56
CA LEU A 102 -3.80 -10.14 13.20
C LEU A 102 -4.36 -9.10 12.22
N LYS A 103 -5.14 -9.53 11.23
CA LYS A 103 -5.81 -8.66 10.25
C LYS A 103 -6.77 -7.70 10.95
N GLU A 104 -7.60 -8.18 11.87
CA GLU A 104 -8.54 -7.35 12.62
C GLU A 104 -7.81 -6.35 13.52
N LYS A 105 -6.81 -6.81 14.30
CA LYS A 105 -5.99 -5.94 15.14
C LYS A 105 -5.33 -4.80 14.33
N ALA A 106 -4.78 -5.13 13.17
CA ALA A 106 -4.15 -4.15 12.28
C ALA A 106 -5.17 -3.15 11.74
N MET A 107 -6.35 -3.63 11.34
CA MET A 107 -7.44 -2.80 10.82
C MET A 107 -7.94 -1.80 11.87
N GLU A 108 -8.20 -2.25 13.11
CA GLU A 108 -8.64 -1.38 14.21
C GLU A 108 -7.59 -0.32 14.53
N ALA A 109 -6.32 -0.70 14.61
CA ALA A 109 -5.24 0.26 14.87
C ALA A 109 -5.14 1.36 13.79
N MET A 110 -5.38 1.01 12.53
CA MET A 110 -5.42 2.00 11.44
C MET A 110 -6.65 2.89 11.49
N ILE A 111 -7.81 2.35 11.87
CA ILE A 111 -9.04 3.13 12.08
C ILE A 111 -8.84 4.12 13.23
N ASP A 112 -8.25 3.69 14.34
CA ASP A 112 -7.92 4.55 15.48
C ASP A 112 -6.95 5.67 15.06
N SER A 113 -5.94 5.34 14.25
CA SER A 113 -5.03 6.35 13.70
C SER A 113 -5.76 7.36 12.82
N ALA A 114 -6.66 6.92 11.93
CA ALA A 114 -7.46 7.79 11.08
C ALA A 114 -8.46 8.66 11.87
N SER A 115 -8.93 8.17 13.02
CA SER A 115 -9.84 8.89 13.90
C SER A 115 -9.22 10.16 14.51
N ARG A 116 -7.89 10.28 14.50
CA ARG A 116 -7.21 11.54 14.88
C ARG A 116 -7.48 12.66 13.88
N LEU A 117 -7.66 12.34 12.61
CA LEU A 117 -8.01 13.29 11.55
C LEU A 117 -9.53 13.43 11.40
N ILE A 118 -10.28 12.35 11.56
CA ILE A 118 -11.73 12.28 11.44
C ILE A 118 -12.33 11.85 12.78
N PRO A 119 -12.53 12.78 13.74
CA PRO A 119 -13.06 12.44 15.05
C PRO A 119 -14.42 11.72 14.95
N GLY A 120 -14.58 10.63 15.69
CA GLY A 120 -15.78 9.81 15.67
C GLY A 120 -15.92 8.93 14.43
N LEU A 121 -14.84 8.72 13.64
CA LEU A 121 -14.88 7.90 12.42
C LEU A 121 -15.57 6.55 12.61
N GLN A 122 -15.33 5.88 13.75
CA GLN A 122 -15.91 4.56 14.04
C GLN A 122 -17.45 4.56 14.06
N GLU A 123 -18.08 5.67 14.45
CA GLU A 123 -19.53 5.80 14.52
C GLU A 123 -20.19 5.85 13.11
N TYR A 124 -19.42 6.22 12.10
CA TYR A 124 -19.86 6.33 10.71
C TYR A 124 -19.61 5.06 9.89
N ILE A 125 -18.87 4.09 10.42
CA ILE A 125 -18.51 2.87 9.65
C ILE A 125 -19.72 1.94 9.56
N GLU A 126 -20.23 1.73 8.34
CA GLU A 126 -21.25 0.71 8.03
C GLU A 126 -20.64 -0.55 7.41
N TYR A 127 -19.49 -0.44 6.76
CA TYR A 127 -18.79 -1.54 6.14
C TYR A 127 -17.28 -1.38 6.36
N LYS A 128 -16.62 -2.48 6.70
CA LYS A 128 -15.14 -2.54 6.76
C LYS A 128 -14.63 -3.87 6.24
N ASP A 129 -13.54 -3.83 5.52
CA ASP A 129 -12.72 -4.99 5.14
C ASP A 129 -11.27 -4.53 4.97
N ALA A 130 -10.33 -5.47 4.92
CA ALA A 130 -8.94 -5.14 4.71
C ALA A 130 -8.24 -6.14 3.77
N ALA A 131 -7.20 -5.65 3.08
CA ALA A 131 -6.27 -6.44 2.29
C ALA A 131 -4.88 -6.38 2.92
N THR A 132 -4.29 -7.54 3.19
CA THR A 132 -2.91 -7.72 3.64
C THR A 132 -1.97 -7.89 2.45
N PRO A 133 -0.64 -7.85 2.61
CA PRO A 133 0.31 -8.23 1.56
C PRO A 133 0.05 -9.62 0.98
N LEU A 134 -0.42 -10.59 1.78
CA LEU A 134 -0.83 -11.91 1.27
C LEU A 134 -2.03 -11.83 0.31
N THR A 135 -2.95 -10.89 0.54
CA THR A 135 -4.07 -10.63 -0.38
C THR A 135 -3.54 -10.06 -1.70
N TYR A 136 -2.64 -9.10 -1.64
CA TYR A 136 -2.01 -8.53 -2.83
C TYR A 136 -1.24 -9.57 -3.62
N GLU A 137 -0.39 -10.39 -2.98
CA GLU A 137 0.33 -11.47 -3.62
C GLU A 137 -0.60 -12.42 -4.36
N ARG A 138 -1.69 -12.84 -3.70
CA ARG A 138 -2.70 -13.74 -4.29
C ARG A 138 -3.32 -13.18 -5.56
N TYR A 139 -3.61 -11.88 -5.63
CA TYR A 139 -4.31 -11.29 -6.76
C TYR A 139 -3.39 -10.74 -7.85
N THR A 140 -2.19 -10.29 -7.50
CA THR A 140 -1.26 -9.67 -8.45
C THR A 140 -0.16 -10.62 -8.91
N HIS A 141 0.08 -11.71 -8.17
CA HIS A 141 1.23 -12.61 -8.34
C HIS A 141 2.59 -11.93 -8.20
N ASN A 142 2.65 -10.74 -7.62
CA ASN A 142 3.89 -10.10 -7.24
C ASN A 142 4.45 -10.77 -5.99
N SER A 143 5.71 -11.17 -6.03
CA SER A 143 6.40 -11.77 -4.87
C SER A 143 6.27 -10.86 -3.64
N ASP A 144 5.96 -11.47 -2.49
CA ASP A 144 5.80 -10.80 -1.20
C ASP A 144 4.75 -9.65 -1.23
N GLY A 145 3.77 -9.72 -2.14
CA GLY A 145 2.77 -8.68 -2.29
C GLY A 145 3.35 -7.30 -2.62
N ALA A 146 4.50 -7.27 -3.29
CA ALA A 146 5.25 -6.06 -3.59
C ALA A 146 4.38 -4.97 -4.21
N SER A 147 4.41 -3.78 -3.63
CA SER A 147 3.61 -2.64 -4.06
C SER A 147 4.19 -1.89 -5.27
N SER A 148 5.55 -1.94 -5.43
CA SER A 148 6.26 -1.03 -6.32
C SER A 148 7.50 -1.63 -7.00
N ALA A 149 7.62 -2.93 -7.13
CA ALA A 149 8.73 -3.71 -7.63
C ALA A 149 9.87 -3.86 -6.59
N TRP A 150 10.89 -3.00 -6.59
CA TRP A 150 12.09 -3.18 -5.77
C TRP A 150 12.04 -2.38 -4.46
N SER A 151 12.63 -2.95 -3.40
CA SER A 151 12.72 -2.31 -2.08
C SER A 151 13.52 -1.02 -2.10
N TRP A 152 13.05 -0.02 -1.35
CA TRP A 152 13.76 1.22 -1.08
C TRP A 152 14.82 1.10 0.01
N ASN A 153 14.93 -0.07 0.66
CA ASN A 153 15.94 -0.32 1.67
C ASN A 153 17.34 -0.10 1.09
N PRO A 154 18.16 0.84 1.61
CA PRO A 154 19.47 1.16 1.05
C PRO A 154 20.43 -0.04 0.96
N LYS A 155 20.25 -1.04 1.82
CA LYS A 155 21.08 -2.27 1.86
C LYS A 155 20.60 -3.35 0.88
N LYS A 156 19.39 -3.22 0.30
CA LYS A 156 18.73 -4.25 -0.53
C LYS A 156 18.20 -3.72 -1.85
N LYS A 157 18.54 -2.49 -2.22
CA LYS A 157 18.09 -1.86 -3.48
C LYS A 157 18.69 -2.55 -4.71
N PHE A 158 17.94 -2.54 -5.79
CA PHE A 158 18.33 -3.15 -7.06
C PHE A 158 19.29 -2.24 -7.85
N TYR A 159 18.99 -0.95 -7.95
CA TYR A 159 19.80 0.03 -8.63
C TYR A 159 20.39 1.07 -7.68
N ASN A 160 21.62 1.52 -7.99
CA ASN A 160 22.23 2.64 -7.28
C ASN A 160 21.67 4.00 -7.74
N ASN A 161 21.17 4.07 -8.98
CA ASN A 161 20.51 5.25 -9.53
C ASN A 161 19.03 4.99 -9.68
N LEU A 162 18.21 5.76 -8.97
CA LEU A 162 16.75 5.62 -8.95
C LEU A 162 16.09 5.81 -10.31
N MET A 163 16.70 6.62 -11.18
CA MET A 163 16.18 6.95 -12.51
C MET A 163 16.71 6.03 -13.61
N SER A 164 17.60 5.08 -13.29
CA SER A 164 18.09 4.12 -14.26
C SER A 164 16.98 3.15 -14.66
N VAL A 165 16.79 2.99 -15.96
CA VAL A 165 15.89 2.01 -16.56
C VAL A 165 16.74 0.94 -17.23
N ASN A 166 16.57 -0.31 -16.84
CA ASN A 166 17.21 -1.47 -17.46
C ASN A 166 16.15 -2.46 -17.93
N ILE A 167 15.88 -2.42 -19.22
CA ILE A 167 14.89 -3.30 -19.85
C ILE A 167 15.47 -4.62 -20.33
N GLU A 168 16.81 -4.76 -20.36
CA GLU A 168 17.46 -5.94 -20.96
C GLU A 168 17.41 -7.15 -20.02
N THR A 169 17.25 -8.32 -20.63
CA THR A 169 17.33 -9.60 -19.94
C THR A 169 18.51 -10.42 -20.49
N PRO A 170 18.96 -11.46 -19.78
CA PRO A 170 19.95 -12.41 -20.34
C PRO A 170 19.50 -13.13 -21.60
N VAL A 171 18.20 -13.11 -21.90
CA VAL A 171 17.63 -13.76 -23.08
C VAL A 171 17.58 -12.76 -24.23
N LYS A 172 18.22 -13.09 -25.36
CA LYS A 172 18.23 -12.24 -26.55
C LYS A 172 16.82 -11.91 -27.02
N ASN A 173 16.55 -10.64 -27.30
CA ASN A 173 15.28 -10.10 -27.78
C ASN A 173 14.10 -10.22 -26.77
N LEU A 174 14.38 -10.52 -25.51
CA LEU A 174 13.39 -10.46 -24.43
C LEU A 174 13.66 -9.23 -23.56
N TYR A 175 12.65 -8.37 -23.40
CA TYR A 175 12.76 -7.10 -22.67
C TYR A 175 11.72 -7.01 -21.55
N ILE A 176 12.06 -6.26 -20.49
CA ILE A 176 11.16 -5.97 -19.35
C ILE A 176 10.46 -4.64 -19.61
N GLY A 177 9.22 -4.68 -20.06
CA GLY A 177 8.37 -3.50 -20.30
C GLY A 177 7.49 -3.13 -19.09
N SER A 178 7.99 -3.25 -17.87
CA SER A 178 7.21 -3.05 -16.65
C SER A 178 7.97 -2.26 -15.58
N CYS A 179 7.30 -1.95 -14.47
CA CYS A 179 7.92 -1.27 -13.32
C CYS A 179 9.15 -2.00 -12.75
N TRP A 180 9.32 -3.29 -12.99
CA TRP A 180 10.47 -4.07 -12.57
C TRP A 180 11.78 -3.71 -13.29
N ALA A 181 11.72 -2.93 -14.37
CA ALA A 181 12.90 -2.42 -15.07
C ALA A 181 13.56 -1.23 -14.37
N MET A 182 13.01 -0.72 -13.26
CA MET A 182 13.43 0.51 -12.63
C MET A 182 13.33 0.44 -11.10
N GLN A 183 14.26 1.07 -10.36
CA GLN A 183 14.23 1.07 -8.89
C GLN A 183 12.99 1.80 -8.34
N ILE A 184 12.61 2.93 -8.95
CA ILE A 184 11.46 3.72 -8.50
C ILE A 184 10.13 2.99 -8.69
N GLY A 185 10.06 2.03 -9.60
CA GLY A 185 8.87 1.20 -9.81
C GLY A 185 7.60 1.99 -10.15
N GLY A 186 6.44 1.38 -9.84
CA GLY A 186 5.13 2.00 -10.02
C GLY A 186 4.79 2.37 -11.47
N VAL A 187 3.77 3.20 -11.65
CA VAL A 187 3.31 3.67 -12.97
C VAL A 187 4.40 4.45 -13.73
N PRO A 188 5.15 5.37 -13.11
CA PRO A 188 6.23 6.06 -13.83
C PRO A 188 7.31 5.11 -14.34
N GLY A 189 7.69 4.11 -13.54
CA GLY A 189 8.67 3.08 -13.94
C GLY A 189 8.16 2.23 -15.10
N ALA A 190 6.89 1.84 -15.08
CA ALA A 190 6.27 1.08 -16.16
C ALA A 190 6.24 1.86 -17.49
N LEU A 191 5.85 3.14 -17.45
CA LEU A 191 5.83 4.01 -18.62
C LEU A 191 7.24 4.22 -19.20
N ALA A 192 8.23 4.48 -18.34
CA ALA A 192 9.61 4.64 -18.77
C ALA A 192 10.17 3.36 -19.41
N ALA A 193 9.90 2.20 -18.84
CA ALA A 193 10.31 0.91 -19.38
C ALA A 193 9.66 0.62 -20.74
N ALA A 194 8.34 0.82 -20.84
CA ALA A 194 7.61 0.64 -22.09
C ALA A 194 8.17 1.52 -23.22
N TYR A 195 8.45 2.79 -22.93
CA TYR A 195 9.05 3.73 -23.88
C TYR A 195 10.44 3.27 -24.37
N GLN A 196 11.28 2.77 -23.44
CA GLN A 196 12.60 2.24 -23.80
C GLN A 196 12.50 0.95 -24.63
N CYS A 197 11.54 0.06 -24.32
CA CYS A 197 11.29 -1.13 -25.15
C CYS A 197 10.93 -0.76 -26.57
N VAL A 198 10.00 0.18 -26.78
CA VAL A 198 9.60 0.64 -28.13
C VAL A 198 10.80 1.19 -28.89
N LYS A 199 11.64 2.01 -28.26
CA LYS A 199 12.86 2.53 -28.88
C LYS A 199 13.89 1.45 -29.26
N LYS A 200 13.93 0.35 -28.51
CA LYS A 200 14.89 -0.73 -28.75
C LYS A 200 14.45 -1.66 -29.88
N ILE A 201 13.13 -1.79 -30.09
CA ILE A 201 12.55 -2.69 -31.10
C ILE A 201 12.45 -2.00 -32.48
N ASN A 202 12.27 -0.70 -32.52
CA ASN A 202 12.26 0.13 -33.74
C ASN A 202 13.67 0.58 -34.13
#